data_39c205adcd897114bb9447eccc13b52b
#
_entry.id   39c205adcd897114bb9447eccc13b52b
#
_cell.length_a   1.000
_cell.length_b   1.000
_cell.length_c   1.000
_cell.angle_alpha   90.00
_cell.angle_beta   90.00
_cell.angle_gamma   90.00
#
_symmetry.space_group_name_H-M   'P 1'
#
loop_
_entity.id
_entity.type
_entity.pdbx_description
1 polymer ?
#
loop_
_entity_poly.entity_id
_entity_poly.type
_entity_poly.pdbx_seq_one_letter_code
_entity_poly.pdbx_strand_id
1 'polypeptide(L)'
;MEVFYNSKFVTNNVFLNPSETQSKPEVKYSFENNKLYTLLMHDPDSVYGNRFHWIVTNIINDVKNGEDVLLYTGPAPPPKTGTHRYIFELYEQIKHNDVKIEERNISMNFVKKILNIREPISKFRFISRNESGGRRTKRSRTKGKRTNRNRSKRVGNRPTIQKRY
;
A
#
# COMPACT_ATOMS: atom_id res chain seq x y z
N MET A 1 4.61 18.03 0.68
CA MET A 1 5.54 16.92 0.98
C MET A 1 5.52 15.95 -0.17
N GLU A 2 6.69 15.58 -0.67
CA GLU A 2 6.91 14.61 -1.73
C GLU A 2 7.63 13.40 -1.16
N VAL A 3 7.27 12.20 -1.61
CA VAL A 3 7.86 10.94 -1.14
C VAL A 3 8.40 10.16 -2.32
N PHE A 4 9.60 9.60 -2.19
CA PHE A 4 10.25 8.80 -3.22
C PHE A 4 10.71 7.47 -2.63
N TYR A 5 10.35 6.37 -3.28
CA TYR A 5 10.90 5.05 -3.01
C TYR A 5 11.79 4.61 -4.17
N ASN A 6 13.02 4.20 -3.87
CA ASN A 6 13.99 3.77 -4.90
C ASN A 6 14.12 4.81 -6.04
N SER A 7 14.22 6.10 -5.69
CA SER A 7 14.29 7.25 -6.59
C SER A 7 13.05 7.48 -7.48
N LYS A 8 11.95 6.75 -7.27
CA LYS A 8 10.69 6.95 -7.96
C LYS A 8 9.76 7.82 -7.13
N PHE A 9 9.24 8.88 -7.74
CA PHE A 9 8.20 9.70 -7.12
C PHE A 9 6.93 8.89 -6.91
N VAL A 10 6.36 9.02 -5.71
CA VAL A 10 5.12 8.33 -5.31
C VAL A 10 3.97 9.33 -5.27
N THR A 11 2.91 9.06 -6.01
CA THR A 11 1.70 9.88 -5.96
C THR A 11 0.88 9.55 -4.73
N ASN A 12 0.17 10.56 -4.20
CA ASN A 12 -0.68 10.38 -3.02
C ASN A 12 -1.82 9.38 -3.30
N ASN A 13 -2.14 8.53 -2.33
CA ASN A 13 -3.14 7.45 -2.39
C ASN A 13 -2.83 6.30 -3.38
N VAL A 14 -1.63 6.19 -3.91
CA VAL A 14 -1.26 5.08 -4.80
C VAL A 14 -1.15 3.76 -4.03
N PHE A 15 -1.32 2.64 -4.73
CA PHE A 15 -1.00 1.31 -4.21
C PHE A 15 0.48 1.00 -4.48
N LEU A 16 1.20 0.59 -3.42
CA LEU A 16 2.56 0.06 -3.50
C LEU A 16 2.60 -1.36 -2.92
N ASN A 17 3.34 -2.25 -3.58
CA ASN A 17 3.60 -3.56 -3.00
C ASN A 17 4.57 -3.43 -1.81
N PRO A 18 4.50 -4.32 -0.81
CA PRO A 18 5.46 -4.32 0.29
C PRO A 18 6.92 -4.37 -0.18
N SER A 19 7.22 -5.11 -1.24
CA SER A 19 8.57 -5.21 -1.83
C SER A 19 9.13 -3.89 -2.35
N GLU A 20 8.27 -2.95 -2.77
CA GLU A 20 8.68 -1.64 -3.29
C GLU A 20 9.05 -0.65 -2.18
N THR A 21 8.69 -0.96 -0.93
CA THR A 21 8.75 -0.04 0.21
C THR A 21 9.65 -0.52 1.36
N GLN A 22 10.51 -1.51 1.13
CA GLN A 22 11.40 -2.04 2.18
C GLN A 22 12.56 -1.09 2.51
N SER A 23 13.06 -0.36 1.54
CA SER A 23 14.09 0.67 1.76
C SER A 23 13.48 1.95 2.32
N LYS A 24 14.23 2.64 3.20
CA LYS A 24 13.83 3.95 3.74
C LYS A 24 13.60 4.94 2.59
N PRO A 25 12.43 5.63 2.54
CA PRO A 25 12.13 6.59 1.48
C PRO A 25 12.91 7.89 1.64
N GLU A 26 13.10 8.58 0.52
CA GLU A 26 13.44 10.00 0.53
C GLU A 26 12.15 10.81 0.67
N VAL A 27 12.15 11.78 1.58
CA VAL A 27 11.02 12.69 1.81
C VAL A 27 11.50 14.13 1.62
N LYS A 28 10.87 14.86 0.70
CA LYS A 28 11.16 16.25 0.38
C LYS A 28 10.04 17.18 0.84
N TYR A 29 10.42 18.31 1.36
CA TYR A 29 9.53 19.37 1.78
C TYR A 29 10.25 20.72 1.67
N SER A 30 9.51 21.81 1.50
CA SER A 30 10.05 23.17 1.54
C SER A 30 10.16 23.64 2.99
N PHE A 31 11.23 23.24 3.66
CA PHE A 31 11.47 23.61 5.05
C PHE A 31 11.78 25.11 5.19
N GLU A 32 11.23 25.74 6.22
CA GLU A 32 11.59 27.10 6.59
C GLU A 32 12.89 27.10 7.40
N ASN A 33 13.75 28.07 7.14
CA ASN A 33 15.00 28.23 7.88
C ASN A 33 14.72 28.48 9.37
N ASN A 34 15.61 27.96 10.22
CA ASN A 34 15.54 28.13 11.68
C ASN A 34 14.31 27.50 12.38
N LYS A 35 13.58 26.62 11.69
CA LYS A 35 12.53 25.81 12.28
C LYS A 35 12.95 24.35 12.39
N LEU A 36 12.45 23.70 13.43
CA LEU A 36 12.59 22.26 13.63
C LEU A 36 11.29 21.55 13.19
N TYR A 37 11.46 20.33 12.71
CA TYR A 37 10.31 19.52 12.27
C TYR A 37 10.41 18.09 12.78
N THR A 38 9.24 17.44 12.85
CA THR A 38 9.10 16.02 13.16
C THR A 38 8.34 15.35 12.04
N LEU A 39 8.85 14.22 11.55
CA LEU A 39 8.18 13.34 10.59
C LEU A 39 7.74 12.06 11.27
N LEU A 40 6.47 11.70 11.09
CA LEU A 40 5.90 10.42 11.50
C LEU A 40 5.48 9.63 10.27
N MET A 41 5.76 8.33 10.24
CA MET A 41 5.14 7.36 9.33
C MET A 41 4.45 6.30 10.16
N HIS A 42 3.15 6.10 9.95
CA HIS A 42 2.35 5.14 10.73
C HIS A 42 1.29 4.43 9.90
N ASP A 43 0.84 3.28 10.42
CA ASP A 43 -0.24 2.44 9.91
C ASP A 43 -1.38 2.40 10.95
N PRO A 44 -2.48 3.12 10.74
CA PRO A 44 -3.63 3.09 11.65
C PRO A 44 -4.49 1.82 11.49
N ASP A 45 -4.28 1.05 10.43
CA ASP A 45 -5.06 -0.16 10.11
C ASP A 45 -4.40 -1.44 10.63
N SER A 46 -3.27 -1.31 11.35
CA SER A 46 -2.58 -2.43 11.98
C SER A 46 -3.47 -3.15 12.99
N VAL A 47 -3.44 -4.48 12.99
CA VAL A 47 -4.21 -5.33 13.91
C VAL A 47 -3.91 -5.10 15.40
N TYR A 48 -2.79 -4.44 15.70
CA TYR A 48 -2.37 -4.08 17.06
C TYR A 48 -2.68 -2.62 17.41
N GLY A 49 -3.54 -1.94 16.66
CA GLY A 49 -3.77 -0.51 16.74
C GLY A 49 -2.81 0.29 15.87
N ASN A 50 -2.63 1.57 16.18
CA ASN A 50 -1.74 2.41 15.39
C ASN A 50 -0.27 1.96 15.54
N ARG A 51 0.36 1.60 14.41
CA ARG A 51 1.75 1.14 14.37
C ARG A 51 2.64 2.19 13.70
N PHE A 52 3.69 2.64 14.40
CA PHE A 52 4.68 3.54 13.83
C PHE A 52 5.74 2.76 13.05
N HIS A 53 6.01 3.21 11.85
CA HIS A 53 6.99 2.66 10.92
C HIS A 53 8.30 3.46 10.91
N TRP A 54 8.20 4.77 11.18
CA TRP A 54 9.34 5.67 11.21
C TRP A 54 8.99 6.93 12.00
N ILE A 55 9.92 7.42 12.82
CA ILE A 55 9.81 8.69 13.55
C ILE A 55 11.16 9.39 13.45
N VAL A 56 11.15 10.61 12.92
CA VAL A 56 12.33 11.48 12.85
C VAL A 56 11.99 12.79 13.53
N THR A 57 12.85 13.23 14.42
CA THR A 57 12.74 14.53 15.10
C THR A 57 13.91 15.43 14.72
N ASN A 58 13.88 16.67 15.20
CA ASN A 58 14.97 17.63 15.06
C ASN A 58 15.39 17.87 13.60
N ILE A 59 14.46 17.73 12.67
CA ILE A 59 14.69 17.92 11.23
C ILE A 59 14.96 19.41 10.96
N ILE A 60 16.09 19.68 10.28
CA ILE A 60 16.47 21.02 9.80
C ILE A 60 16.78 20.93 8.31
N ASN A 61 16.06 21.65 7.48
CA ASN A 61 16.27 21.79 6.02
C ASN A 61 16.14 20.50 5.20
N ASP A 62 16.34 19.33 5.77
CA ASP A 62 16.23 18.02 5.09
C ASP A 62 15.93 16.95 6.14
N VAL A 63 15.05 15.99 5.81
CA VAL A 63 14.69 14.88 6.72
C VAL A 63 15.91 14.03 7.10
N LYS A 64 16.88 13.90 6.21
CA LYS A 64 18.12 13.13 6.49
C LYS A 64 19.01 13.78 7.55
N ASN A 65 18.82 15.07 7.84
CA ASN A 65 19.55 15.77 8.90
C ASN A 65 18.90 15.65 10.28
N GLY A 66 17.71 15.04 10.35
CA GLY A 66 17.00 14.76 11.60
C GLY A 66 17.54 13.52 12.31
N GLU A 67 17.02 13.27 13.50
CA GLU A 67 17.36 12.15 14.36
C GLU A 67 16.28 11.08 14.29
N ASP A 68 16.67 9.84 13.89
CA ASP A 68 15.77 8.68 13.89
C ASP A 68 15.44 8.26 15.34
N VAL A 69 14.34 8.72 15.90
CA VAL A 69 13.82 8.28 17.20
C VAL A 69 13.28 6.86 17.12
N LEU A 70 12.68 6.49 15.97
CA LEU A 70 12.27 5.15 15.66
C LEU A 70 12.69 4.83 14.22
N LEU A 71 13.62 3.88 14.08
CA LEU A 71 14.18 3.51 12.79
C LEU A 71 13.09 3.06 11.80
N TYR A 72 13.28 3.36 10.51
CA TYR A 72 12.38 2.95 9.46
C TYR A 72 12.21 1.43 9.41
N THR A 73 10.95 1.00 9.29
CA THR A 73 10.58 -0.40 8.98
C THR A 73 9.57 -0.37 7.85
N GLY A 74 9.84 -1.09 6.79
CA GLY A 74 8.96 -1.16 5.62
C GLY A 74 7.58 -1.74 5.93
N PRO A 75 6.56 -1.39 5.15
CA PRO A 75 5.25 -2.03 5.16
C PRO A 75 5.33 -3.54 5.04
N ALA A 76 4.65 -4.24 5.93
CA ALA A 76 4.51 -5.69 5.92
C ALA A 76 3.13 -6.10 6.48
N PRO A 77 2.00 -5.72 5.82
CA PRO A 77 0.67 -6.04 6.31
C PRO A 77 0.49 -7.56 6.39
N PRO A 78 -0.05 -8.10 7.49
CA PRO A 78 -0.24 -9.55 7.64
C PRO A 78 -1.21 -10.11 6.58
N PRO A 79 -1.11 -11.40 6.25
CA PRO A 79 -2.08 -12.06 5.38
C PRO A 79 -3.51 -11.92 5.92
N LYS A 80 -4.49 -11.69 5.04
CA LYS A 80 -5.94 -11.60 5.35
C LYS A 80 -6.36 -10.38 6.17
N THR A 81 -5.48 -9.42 6.44
CA THR A 81 -5.86 -8.17 7.13
C THR A 81 -6.35 -7.07 6.18
N GLY A 82 -6.33 -7.34 4.87
CA GLY A 82 -6.81 -6.39 3.86
C GLY A 82 -5.76 -5.37 3.44
N THR A 83 -6.24 -4.20 3.06
CA THR A 83 -5.41 -3.08 2.62
C THR A 83 -5.17 -2.14 3.79
N HIS A 84 -3.91 -1.81 4.05
CA HIS A 84 -3.48 -0.90 5.10
C HIS A 84 -3.05 0.44 4.49
N ARG A 85 -3.28 1.52 5.23
CA ARG A 85 -2.84 2.88 4.91
C ARG A 85 -1.53 3.16 5.62
N TYR A 86 -0.56 3.67 4.88
CA TYR A 86 0.72 4.13 5.41
C TYR A 86 0.77 5.64 5.28
N ILE A 87 0.67 6.33 6.40
CA ILE A 87 0.47 7.78 6.47
C ILE A 87 1.76 8.44 6.94
N PHE A 88 2.26 9.39 6.16
CA PHE A 88 3.31 10.32 6.56
C PHE A 88 2.66 11.62 7.05
N GLU A 89 3.08 12.09 8.18
CA GLU A 89 2.65 13.35 8.76
C GLU A 89 3.88 14.17 9.17
N LEU A 90 3.98 15.40 8.65
CA LEU A 90 5.03 16.34 9.00
C LEU A 90 4.47 17.40 9.94
N TYR A 91 5.19 17.67 11.01
CA TYR A 91 4.82 18.62 12.06
C TYR A 91 5.91 19.67 12.23
N GLU A 92 5.53 20.90 12.52
CA GLU A 92 6.44 21.89 13.08
C GLU A 92 6.73 21.52 14.54
N GLN A 93 8.01 21.56 14.93
CA GLN A 93 8.47 21.21 16.25
C GLN A 93 8.87 22.48 17.00
N ILE A 94 8.39 22.63 18.23
CA ILE A 94 8.55 23.87 19.00
C ILE A 94 9.95 24.00 19.61
N LYS A 95 10.53 22.87 20.02
CA LYS A 95 11.84 22.81 20.65
C LYS A 95 12.53 21.48 20.32
N HIS A 96 13.85 21.43 20.52
CA HIS A 96 14.62 20.21 20.40
C HIS A 96 14.04 19.07 21.27
N ASN A 97 14.01 17.86 20.75
CA ASN A 97 13.53 16.64 21.41
C ASN A 97 14.65 15.63 21.58
N ASP A 98 14.85 15.14 22.82
CA ASP A 98 15.75 14.04 23.16
C ASP A 98 14.97 12.78 23.56
N VAL A 99 13.77 12.61 22.97
CA VAL A 99 12.86 11.53 23.30
C VAL A 99 13.33 10.23 22.68
N LYS A 100 13.25 9.13 23.44
CA LYS A 100 13.44 7.76 22.96
C LYS A 100 12.11 7.04 22.89
N ILE A 101 11.85 6.35 21.80
CA ILE A 101 10.66 5.51 21.59
C ILE A 101 11.16 4.14 21.15
N GLU A 102 10.87 3.12 21.94
CA GLU A 102 11.28 1.74 21.64
C GLU A 102 10.13 0.92 21.04
N GLU A 103 8.89 1.23 21.45
CA GLU A 103 7.71 0.54 21.00
C GLU A 103 7.12 1.16 19.75
N ARG A 104 6.62 0.30 18.84
CA ARG A 104 5.98 0.73 17.58
C ARG A 104 4.46 0.79 17.67
N ASN A 105 3.85 -0.02 18.55
CA ASN A 105 2.40 -0.12 18.68
C ASN A 105 1.92 0.76 19.84
N ILE A 106 1.94 2.05 19.64
CA ILE A 106 1.58 3.06 20.64
C ILE A 106 0.53 4.02 20.08
N SER A 107 -0.22 4.66 20.95
CA SER A 107 -1.27 5.57 20.50
C SER A 107 -0.68 6.86 19.91
N MET A 108 -1.32 7.39 18.87
CA MET A 108 -0.96 8.68 18.28
C MET A 108 -0.99 9.82 19.31
N ASN A 109 -1.98 9.81 20.21
CA ASN A 109 -2.08 10.83 21.26
C ASN A 109 -0.89 10.81 22.23
N PHE A 110 -0.39 9.63 22.57
CA PHE A 110 0.80 9.49 23.39
C PHE A 110 2.02 10.06 22.66
N VAL A 111 2.24 9.70 21.39
CA VAL A 111 3.37 10.22 20.59
C VAL A 111 3.28 11.74 20.45
N LYS A 112 2.12 12.28 20.12
CA LYS A 112 1.92 13.74 20.02
C LYS A 112 2.25 14.44 21.35
N LYS A 113 1.86 13.86 22.47
CA LYS A 113 2.13 14.41 23.81
C LYS A 113 3.62 14.44 24.14
N ILE A 114 4.34 13.31 23.95
CA ILE A 114 5.76 13.21 24.32
C ILE A 114 6.66 14.04 23.40
N LEU A 115 6.32 14.12 22.10
CA LEU A 115 7.04 14.94 21.11
C LEU A 115 6.60 16.41 21.13
N ASN A 116 5.56 16.76 21.90
CA ASN A 116 4.98 18.11 21.99
C ASN A 116 4.62 18.67 20.60
N ILE A 117 4.00 17.84 19.75
CA ILE A 117 3.50 18.21 18.42
C ILE A 117 1.97 18.26 18.42
N ARG A 118 1.37 19.12 17.60
CA ARG A 118 -0.07 19.35 17.57
C ARG A 118 -0.70 18.83 16.29
N GLU A 119 -0.85 19.72 15.32
CA GLU A 119 -1.45 19.41 14.03
C GLU A 119 -0.38 19.30 12.94
N PRO A 120 -0.48 18.34 12.04
CA PRO A 120 0.46 18.20 10.95
C PRO A 120 0.30 19.32 9.93
N ILE A 121 1.42 19.87 9.49
CA ILE A 121 1.48 20.91 8.44
C ILE A 121 1.43 20.32 7.03
N SER A 122 1.75 19.03 6.90
CA SER A 122 1.65 18.31 5.64
C SER A 122 1.37 16.83 5.87
N LYS A 123 0.57 16.23 4.97
CA LYS A 123 0.24 14.79 4.99
C LYS A 123 0.43 14.18 3.61
N PHE A 124 0.85 12.93 3.63
CA PHE A 124 0.96 12.09 2.45
C PHE A 124 0.58 10.66 2.86
N ARG A 125 -0.01 9.89 1.96
CA ARG A 125 -0.27 8.47 2.22
C ARG A 125 -0.16 7.63 0.95
N PHE A 126 0.14 6.37 1.14
CA PHE A 126 -0.08 5.31 0.15
C PHE A 126 -0.78 4.13 0.83
N ILE A 127 -1.22 3.17 0.04
CA ILE A 127 -1.85 1.95 0.52
C ILE A 127 -1.04 0.73 0.11
N SER A 128 -1.04 -0.30 0.96
CA SER A 128 -0.39 -1.58 0.67
C SER A 128 -1.20 -2.73 1.24
N ARG A 129 -1.00 -3.93 0.71
CA ARG A 129 -1.59 -5.17 1.23
C ARG A 129 -0.63 -6.33 1.02
N ASN A 130 -0.84 -7.39 1.78
CA ASN A 130 -0.07 -8.63 1.58
C ASN A 130 -0.34 -9.24 0.21
N GLU A 131 0.72 -9.55 -0.54
CA GLU A 131 0.65 -10.10 -1.90
C GLU A 131 0.08 -11.52 -1.95
N SER A 132 0.25 -12.30 -0.87
CA SER A 132 -0.22 -13.68 -0.80
C SER A 132 -1.75 -13.82 -0.74
N GLY A 133 -2.50 -12.74 -0.49
CA GLY A 133 -3.96 -12.73 -0.38
C GLY A 133 -4.74 -12.55 -1.68
N GLY A 134 -4.12 -12.43 -2.84
CA GLY A 134 -4.74 -11.93 -4.07
C GLY A 134 -4.44 -12.63 -5.37
N ARG A 135 -3.98 -13.88 -5.40
CA ARG A 135 -4.02 -14.66 -6.66
C ARG A 135 -5.48 -15.01 -7.00
N ARG A 136 -6.20 -14.07 -7.58
CA ARG A 136 -7.31 -14.40 -8.47
C ARG A 136 -6.70 -15.15 -9.65
N THR A 137 -6.71 -16.48 -9.60
CA THR A 137 -6.51 -17.29 -10.80
C THR A 137 -7.54 -16.80 -11.83
N LYS A 138 -7.07 -16.12 -12.88
CA LYS A 138 -7.87 -15.94 -14.10
C LYS A 138 -8.16 -17.34 -14.59
N ARG A 139 -9.36 -17.87 -14.30
CA ARG A 139 -9.88 -19.05 -14.99
C ARG A 139 -9.86 -18.70 -16.47
N SER A 140 -8.89 -19.27 -17.18
CA SER A 140 -8.89 -19.26 -18.63
C SER A 140 -10.18 -19.98 -19.05
N ARG A 141 -11.14 -19.22 -19.58
CA ARG A 141 -12.25 -19.80 -20.31
C ARG A 141 -11.65 -20.38 -21.58
N THR A 142 -11.28 -21.65 -21.55
CA THR A 142 -11.08 -22.43 -22.76
C THR A 142 -12.41 -22.45 -23.49
N LYS A 143 -12.48 -21.67 -24.58
CA LYS A 143 -13.57 -21.77 -25.56
C LYS A 143 -13.52 -23.19 -26.12
N GLY A 144 -14.41 -24.05 -25.65
CA GLY A 144 -14.62 -25.35 -26.25
C GLY A 144 -14.99 -25.15 -27.72
N LYS A 145 -14.12 -25.62 -28.62
CA LYS A 145 -14.43 -25.77 -30.04
C LYS A 145 -15.62 -26.72 -30.15
N ARG A 146 -16.79 -26.16 -30.50
CA ARG A 146 -17.91 -26.97 -30.97
C ARG A 146 -17.51 -27.61 -32.30
N THR A 147 -17.21 -28.89 -32.28
CA THR A 147 -17.08 -29.70 -33.51
C THR A 147 -18.49 -29.88 -34.09
N ASN A 148 -18.74 -29.24 -35.21
CA ASN A 148 -19.93 -29.49 -36.04
C ASN A 148 -19.80 -30.92 -36.59
N ARG A 149 -20.53 -31.85 -36.02
CA ARG A 149 -20.77 -33.17 -36.66
C ARG A 149 -21.77 -32.97 -37.80
N ASN A 150 -21.23 -33.08 -39.02
CA ASN A 150 -22.02 -33.21 -40.24
C ASN A 150 -22.97 -34.42 -40.12
N ARG A 151 -24.26 -34.11 -40.15
CA ARG A 151 -25.32 -35.12 -40.24
C ARG A 151 -25.54 -35.41 -41.72
N SER A 152 -24.92 -36.47 -42.23
CA SER A 152 -25.17 -37.00 -43.58
C SER A 152 -26.63 -37.44 -43.69
N LYS A 153 -27.32 -36.87 -44.67
CA LYS A 153 -28.66 -37.28 -45.08
C LYS A 153 -28.60 -38.63 -45.72
N ARG A 154 -29.17 -39.67 -45.11
CA ARG A 154 -29.53 -40.92 -45.77
C ARG A 154 -30.74 -40.71 -46.62
N VAL A 155 -30.60 -40.84 -47.93
CA VAL A 155 -31.68 -40.93 -48.90
C VAL A 155 -32.29 -42.31 -48.77
N GLY A 156 -33.51 -42.41 -48.31
CA GLY A 156 -34.29 -43.63 -48.26
C GLY A 156 -35.03 -43.86 -49.55
N ASN A 157 -34.71 -44.95 -50.28
CA ASN A 157 -35.49 -45.43 -51.42
C ASN A 157 -36.86 -45.91 -50.93
N ARG A 158 -37.95 -45.37 -51.53
CA ARG A 158 -39.27 -45.92 -51.40
C ARG A 158 -39.49 -47.01 -52.52
N PRO A 159 -39.97 -48.22 -52.21
CA PRO A 159 -40.40 -49.14 -53.21
C PRO A 159 -41.77 -48.80 -53.73
N THR A 160 -41.96 -48.80 -55.03
CA THR A 160 -43.19 -48.59 -55.76
C THR A 160 -44.07 -49.87 -55.68
N ILE A 161 -45.23 -49.73 -55.11
CA ILE A 161 -46.25 -50.82 -55.12
C ILE A 161 -47.09 -50.68 -56.37
N GLN A 162 -46.97 -51.61 -57.31
CA GLN A 162 -47.90 -51.79 -58.42
C GLN A 162 -49.20 -52.45 -57.91
N LYS A 163 -50.29 -51.79 -58.14
CA LYS A 163 -51.62 -52.41 -58.03
C LYS A 163 -51.91 -53.18 -59.33
N ARG A 164 -52.20 -54.48 -59.21
CA ARG A 164 -52.95 -55.29 -60.22
C ARG A 164 -54.27 -55.64 -59.58
N TYR A 165 -55.29 -55.30 -60.35
CA TYR A 165 -56.67 -55.72 -60.35
C TYR A 165 -57.36 -56.25 -59.08
#